data_730afcbd8c764c91a5c65d60b407b6d2
#
_entry.id   730afcbd8c764c91a5c65d60b407b6d2
#
_cell.length_a   1.000
_cell.length_b   1.000
_cell.length_c   1.000
_cell.angle_alpha   90.00
_cell.angle_beta   90.00
_cell.angle_gamma   90.00
#
_symmetry.space_group_name_H-M   'P 1'
#
loop_
_entity.id
_entity.type
_entity.pdbx_description
1 polymer ?
#
loop_
_entity_poly.entity_id
_entity_poly.type
_entity_poly.pdbx_seq_one_letter_code
_entity_poly.pdbx_strand_id
1 'polypeptide(L)'
;MKITKILSLLIISVLISCKSKPKVIVEDQPTGGAPTSGAPAMETAGQKDNGFHDVTAVEILNAERYTYLRVVEKLDTFWIAAAKFDAKKGNQYFYRGGLLKTDFESQEHHRVFDKIYLVSEIIDASAHPGSNDKIQESPVSMDTREIKNVPGTQKLSAVFGNKEKLNGKKVKVAGKVVKANYGIMNLNWIHIQDGSVKGNKPLDLTITTTENIPIGASVAIEGTLILNKDFGAGYKYDLLIENGKSL
;
A
#
# COMPACT_ATOMS: atom_id res chain seq x y z
N MET A 1 58.05 -53.46 8.67
CA MET A 1 57.96 -54.43 9.79
C MET A 1 56.81 -54.02 10.67
N LYS A 2 55.88 -54.94 10.94
CA LYS A 2 54.70 -54.91 11.85
C LYS A 2 53.48 -54.14 11.28
N ILE A 3 52.47 -54.72 10.67
CA ILE A 3 51.45 -55.73 11.04
C ILE A 3 50.61 -55.27 12.25
N THR A 4 49.31 -55.11 12.00
CA THR A 4 48.12 -55.60 12.67
C THR A 4 47.13 -54.45 12.95
N LYS A 5 45.84 -54.52 12.89
CA LYS A 5 44.79 -55.60 12.70
C LYS A 5 43.48 -54.91 12.33
N ILE A 6 42.73 -55.57 11.49
CA ILE A 6 41.35 -55.39 11.16
C ILE A 6 40.47 -55.54 12.41
N LEU A 7 39.48 -54.65 12.59
CA LEU A 7 38.26 -54.99 13.32
C LEU A 7 37.03 -54.37 12.64
N SER A 8 36.31 -55.28 11.98
CA SER A 8 35.04 -55.06 11.31
C SER A 8 33.96 -54.90 12.39
N LEU A 9 33.22 -53.79 12.38
CA LEU A 9 32.00 -53.69 13.16
C LEU A 9 30.82 -53.42 12.24
N LEU A 10 30.00 -54.46 12.12
CA LEU A 10 28.76 -54.53 11.36
C LEU A 10 27.69 -53.79 12.12
N ILE A 11 27.19 -52.64 11.64
CA ILE A 11 26.04 -51.96 12.22
C ILE A 11 24.84 -52.22 11.30
N ILE A 12 23.91 -52.97 11.84
CA ILE A 12 22.58 -53.29 11.25
C ILE A 12 21.70 -52.05 11.38
N SER A 13 21.37 -51.46 10.22
CA SER A 13 20.39 -50.37 10.14
C SER A 13 18.98 -50.95 10.08
N VAL A 14 18.20 -50.77 11.14
CA VAL A 14 16.77 -51.08 11.16
C VAL A 14 16.00 -49.88 10.54
N LEU A 15 15.47 -50.08 9.36
CA LEU A 15 14.53 -49.14 8.71
C LEU A 15 13.12 -49.31 9.28
N ILE A 16 12.68 -48.39 10.12
CA ILE A 16 11.29 -48.30 10.53
C ILE A 16 10.55 -47.45 9.51
N SER A 17 9.80 -48.14 8.64
CA SER A 17 8.89 -47.54 7.66
C SER A 17 7.55 -47.23 8.34
N CYS A 18 7.26 -45.97 8.63
CA CYS A 18 5.92 -45.53 9.00
C CYS A 18 5.10 -45.19 7.75
N LYS A 19 4.21 -46.10 7.35
CA LYS A 19 3.15 -45.84 6.36
C LYS A 19 2.02 -45.10 7.05
N SER A 20 1.84 -43.81 6.80
CA SER A 20 0.61 -43.10 7.12
C SER A 20 -0.37 -43.19 5.96
N LYS A 21 -1.54 -43.81 6.19
CA LYS A 21 -2.64 -43.90 5.24
C LYS A 21 -3.41 -42.58 5.22
N PRO A 22 -3.87 -42.06 4.06
CA PRO A 22 -4.74 -40.89 4.00
C PRO A 22 -6.15 -41.29 4.52
N LYS A 23 -6.69 -40.43 5.41
CA LYS A 23 -8.04 -40.61 5.95
C LYS A 23 -9.01 -39.89 5.00
N VAL A 24 -9.88 -40.70 4.37
CA VAL A 24 -11.01 -40.20 3.59
C VAL A 24 -12.08 -39.72 4.58
N ILE A 25 -12.50 -38.47 4.44
CA ILE A 25 -13.63 -37.90 5.18
C ILE A 25 -14.88 -38.20 4.41
N VAL A 26 -15.77 -39.00 4.97
CA VAL A 26 -17.14 -39.22 4.52
C VAL A 26 -18.02 -38.20 5.23
N GLU A 27 -18.79 -37.50 4.42
CA GLU A 27 -19.79 -36.51 4.79
C GLU A 27 -21.03 -37.25 5.36
N ASP A 28 -21.44 -36.91 6.59
CA ASP A 28 -22.77 -37.34 7.10
C ASP A 28 -23.47 -36.12 7.73
N GLN A 29 -24.72 -35.95 7.31
CA GLN A 29 -25.63 -34.86 7.69
C GLN A 29 -26.37 -35.15 9.02
N PRO A 30 -27.05 -34.13 9.62
CA PRO A 30 -27.23 -34.01 11.05
C PRO A 30 -28.56 -34.53 11.58
N THR A 31 -28.56 -34.97 12.82
CA THR A 31 -29.77 -35.04 13.66
C THR A 31 -29.49 -34.47 15.04
N GLY A 32 -30.45 -33.66 15.48
CA GLY A 32 -30.37 -32.69 16.55
C GLY A 32 -30.18 -33.22 17.96
N GLY A 33 -29.78 -32.28 18.84
CA GLY A 33 -29.75 -32.44 20.29
C GLY A 33 -28.92 -31.33 20.95
N ALA A 34 -29.58 -30.40 21.63
CA ALA A 34 -28.97 -29.34 22.45
C ALA A 34 -28.65 -29.85 23.88
N PRO A 35 -28.09 -28.99 24.79
CA PRO A 35 -26.78 -28.35 24.78
C PRO A 35 -25.96 -28.78 26.03
N THR A 36 -24.66 -28.77 25.98
CA THR A 36 -23.82 -28.73 27.17
C THR A 36 -22.56 -27.88 26.93
N SER A 37 -22.50 -26.88 27.74
CA SER A 37 -21.38 -26.16 28.40
C SER A 37 -19.94 -26.46 27.96
N GLY A 38 -19.23 -25.39 27.50
CA GLY A 38 -17.84 -25.15 27.87
C GLY A 38 -16.78 -25.86 27.05
N ALA A 39 -16.51 -25.36 25.84
CA ALA A 39 -15.17 -25.49 25.26
C ALA A 39 -14.61 -24.07 25.00
N PRO A 40 -13.34 -23.78 25.31
CA PRO A 40 -12.76 -22.49 24.98
C PRO A 40 -12.77 -22.34 23.47
N ALA A 41 -13.27 -21.20 22.99
CA ALA A 41 -13.24 -20.84 21.59
C ALA A 41 -11.78 -20.92 21.10
N MET A 42 -11.51 -21.86 20.19
CA MET A 42 -10.32 -21.81 19.36
C MET A 42 -10.38 -20.50 18.57
N GLU A 43 -9.60 -19.50 18.99
CA GLU A 43 -9.38 -18.29 18.21
C GLU A 43 -8.84 -18.71 16.84
N THR A 44 -9.62 -18.45 15.84
CA THR A 44 -9.32 -18.75 14.44
C THR A 44 -8.08 -17.96 14.03
N ALA A 45 -6.94 -18.60 13.97
CA ALA A 45 -5.73 -18.03 13.40
C ALA A 45 -6.03 -17.62 11.95
N GLY A 46 -6.07 -16.31 11.67
CA GLY A 46 -6.15 -15.80 10.31
C GLY A 46 -7.31 -14.87 9.98
N GLN A 47 -7.87 -14.15 10.95
CA GLN A 47 -8.84 -13.10 10.62
C GLN A 47 -8.16 -12.02 9.78
N LYS A 48 -8.56 -11.95 8.50
CA LYS A 48 -8.07 -10.96 7.54
C LYS A 48 -8.86 -9.67 7.74
N ASP A 49 -8.18 -8.65 8.24
CA ASP A 49 -8.72 -7.31 8.24
C ASP A 49 -8.60 -6.72 6.84
N ASN A 50 -9.66 -6.16 6.31
CA ASN A 50 -9.70 -5.49 5.01
C ASN A 50 -9.90 -3.98 5.14
N GLY A 51 -9.86 -3.45 6.36
CA GLY A 51 -10.05 -2.05 6.68
C GLY A 51 -8.90 -1.16 6.21
N PHE A 52 -9.16 0.13 6.16
CA PHE A 52 -8.14 1.16 6.08
C PHE A 52 -7.69 1.55 7.47
N HIS A 53 -6.38 1.67 7.65
CA HIS A 53 -5.75 2.05 8.90
C HIS A 53 -4.91 3.30 8.72
N ASP A 54 -5.06 4.22 9.65
CA ASP A 54 -4.30 5.46 9.79
C ASP A 54 -3.56 5.38 11.13
N VAL A 55 -2.26 5.16 11.08
CA VAL A 55 -1.45 4.81 12.25
C VAL A 55 -0.24 5.70 12.38
N THR A 56 0.18 5.97 13.61
CA THR A 56 1.44 6.67 13.91
C THR A 56 2.46 5.70 14.47
N ALA A 57 3.66 5.66 13.89
CA ALA A 57 4.74 4.80 14.37
C ALA A 57 5.36 5.37 15.65
N VAL A 58 5.33 4.59 16.73
CA VAL A 58 5.92 4.98 18.03
C VAL A 58 7.20 4.21 18.35
N GLU A 59 7.41 3.06 17.71
CA GLU A 59 8.62 2.25 17.82
C GLU A 59 8.88 1.54 16.49
N ILE A 60 10.16 1.38 16.11
CA ILE A 60 10.56 0.75 14.86
C ILE A 60 11.66 -0.26 15.14
N LEU A 61 11.51 -1.48 14.63
CA LEU A 61 12.53 -2.51 14.62
C LEU A 61 12.80 -2.91 13.16
N ASN A 62 14.04 -2.73 12.73
CA ASN A 62 14.45 -3.06 11.38
C ASN A 62 15.09 -4.45 11.36
N ALA A 63 14.63 -5.30 10.47
CA ALA A 63 15.21 -6.61 10.18
C ALA A 63 15.78 -6.63 8.75
N GLU A 64 16.34 -7.74 8.33
CA GLU A 64 16.90 -7.88 6.99
C GLU A 64 15.81 -7.76 5.92
N ARG A 65 14.67 -8.41 6.13
CA ARG A 65 13.58 -8.52 5.16
C ARG A 65 12.33 -7.72 5.51
N TYR A 66 12.16 -7.36 6.79
CA TYR A 66 10.96 -6.71 7.29
C TYR A 66 11.28 -5.47 8.11
N THR A 67 10.35 -4.54 8.14
CA THR A 67 10.29 -3.45 9.10
C THR A 67 9.08 -3.69 10.00
N TYR A 68 9.32 -3.75 11.32
CA TYR A 68 8.30 -3.91 12.34
C TYR A 68 8.02 -2.55 12.95
N LEU A 69 6.76 -2.17 13.02
CA LEU A 69 6.34 -0.91 13.63
C LEU A 69 5.36 -1.19 14.76
N ARG A 70 5.66 -0.65 15.94
CA ARG A 70 4.65 -0.45 16.96
C ARG A 70 3.91 0.83 16.63
N VAL A 71 2.62 0.73 16.42
CA VAL A 71 1.79 1.83 15.92
C VAL A 71 0.66 2.14 16.87
N VAL A 72 0.21 3.38 16.82
CA VAL A 72 -0.99 3.86 17.52
C VAL A 72 -2.05 4.22 16.50
N GLU A 73 -3.24 3.67 16.65
CA GLU A 73 -4.45 4.05 15.93
C GLU A 73 -5.53 4.42 16.93
N LYS A 74 -5.95 5.68 16.94
CA LYS A 74 -6.89 6.23 17.94
C LYS A 74 -6.37 6.00 19.37
N LEU A 75 -6.92 5.03 20.11
CA LEU A 75 -6.53 4.67 21.47
C LEU A 75 -5.81 3.32 21.56
N ASP A 76 -5.72 2.61 20.44
CA ASP A 76 -5.12 1.28 20.40
C ASP A 76 -3.64 1.35 20.01
N THR A 77 -2.86 0.46 20.60
CA THR A 77 -1.43 0.29 20.27
C THR A 77 -1.17 -1.17 19.94
N PHE A 78 -0.63 -1.41 18.75
CA PHE A 78 -0.36 -2.76 18.27
C PHE A 78 0.86 -2.81 17.35
N TRP A 79 1.27 -4.01 16.96
CA TRP A 79 2.38 -4.22 16.05
C TRP A 79 1.90 -4.53 14.64
N ILE A 80 2.61 -3.98 13.67
CA ILE A 80 2.51 -4.36 12.25
C ILE A 80 3.90 -4.71 11.72
N ALA A 81 3.95 -5.56 10.71
CA ALA A 81 5.17 -5.86 9.96
C ALA A 81 4.89 -5.74 8.46
N ALA A 82 5.74 -5.01 7.77
CA ALA A 82 5.71 -4.84 6.32
C ALA A 82 7.04 -5.28 5.70
N ALA A 83 7.08 -5.43 4.37
CA ALA A 83 8.35 -5.56 3.66
C ALA A 83 9.28 -4.40 4.02
N LYS A 84 10.58 -4.65 4.01
CA LYS A 84 11.58 -3.65 4.45
C LYS A 84 11.43 -2.32 3.72
N PHE A 85 11.35 -1.25 4.49
CA PHE A 85 11.35 0.14 4.01
C PHE A 85 11.97 1.07 5.07
N ASP A 86 12.28 2.31 4.69
CA ASP A 86 12.83 3.31 5.59
C ASP A 86 11.71 3.99 6.40
N ALA A 87 11.37 3.39 7.54
CA ALA A 87 10.36 3.92 8.45
C ALA A 87 10.96 4.96 9.41
N LYS A 88 10.16 5.96 9.78
CA LYS A 88 10.54 7.01 10.74
C LYS A 88 9.58 7.05 11.91
N LYS A 89 10.13 7.04 13.12
CA LYS A 89 9.36 7.20 14.35
C LYS A 89 8.69 8.58 14.38
N GLY A 90 7.43 8.60 14.75
CA GLY A 90 6.59 9.80 14.77
C GLY A 90 5.88 10.07 13.44
N ASN A 91 6.26 9.41 12.35
CA ASN A 91 5.55 9.54 11.10
C ASN A 91 4.21 8.78 11.14
N GLN A 92 3.29 9.30 10.36
CA GLN A 92 1.99 8.71 10.10
C GLN A 92 2.08 7.80 8.87
N TYR A 93 1.45 6.64 8.97
CA TYR A 93 1.43 5.63 7.91
C TYR A 93 0.01 5.19 7.62
N PHE A 94 -0.24 4.88 6.36
CA PHE A 94 -1.50 4.30 5.92
C PHE A 94 -1.26 2.88 5.39
N TYR A 95 -2.15 1.96 5.73
CA TYR A 95 -2.16 0.63 5.13
C TYR A 95 -3.58 0.11 4.99
N ARG A 96 -3.76 -0.89 4.14
CA ARG A 96 -5.05 -1.55 3.95
C ARG A 96 -4.94 -3.01 4.34
N GLY A 97 -5.83 -3.42 5.24
CA GLY A 97 -5.91 -4.81 5.66
C GLY A 97 -4.66 -5.30 6.37
N GLY A 98 -4.72 -6.54 6.81
CA GLY A 98 -3.60 -7.20 7.47
C GLY A 98 -3.97 -8.62 7.82
N LEU A 99 -2.97 -9.50 7.85
CA LEU A 99 -3.12 -10.86 8.35
C LEU A 99 -2.70 -10.88 9.81
N LEU A 100 -3.66 -11.06 10.71
CA LEU A 100 -3.36 -11.21 12.13
C LEU A 100 -2.58 -12.51 12.37
N LYS A 101 -1.46 -12.40 13.06
CA LYS A 101 -0.70 -13.51 13.63
C LYS A 101 -0.62 -13.35 15.13
N THR A 102 -0.82 -14.45 15.85
CA THR A 102 -0.60 -14.57 17.28
C THR A 102 0.68 -15.34 17.53
N ASP A 103 1.32 -15.07 18.66
CA ASP A 103 2.56 -15.74 19.10
C ASP A 103 3.63 -15.78 17.98
N PHE A 104 3.74 -14.67 17.24
CA PHE A 104 4.67 -14.58 16.12
C PHE A 104 6.10 -14.36 16.63
N GLU A 105 6.98 -15.33 16.36
CA GLU A 105 8.39 -15.24 16.72
C GLU A 105 9.21 -14.61 15.60
N SER A 106 9.89 -13.51 15.92
CA SER A 106 10.91 -12.91 15.06
C SER A 106 12.27 -13.48 15.41
N GLN A 107 12.84 -14.26 14.49
CA GLN A 107 14.17 -14.86 14.67
C GLN A 107 15.27 -13.80 14.75
N GLU A 108 15.14 -12.68 13.99
CA GLU A 108 16.15 -11.63 13.98
C GLU A 108 16.16 -10.78 15.25
N HIS A 109 15.00 -10.60 15.88
CA HIS A 109 14.87 -9.80 17.10
C HIS A 109 14.79 -10.65 18.39
N HIS A 110 14.83 -11.99 18.27
CA HIS A 110 14.65 -12.92 19.39
C HIS A 110 13.46 -12.55 20.26
N ARG A 111 12.36 -12.20 19.61
CA ARG A 111 11.15 -11.65 20.24
C ARG A 111 9.90 -12.35 19.74
N VAL A 112 9.01 -12.68 20.67
CA VAL A 112 7.64 -13.12 20.36
C VAL A 112 6.71 -11.93 20.46
N PHE A 113 5.87 -11.76 19.43
CA PHE A 113 4.78 -10.80 19.40
C PHE A 113 3.48 -11.53 19.67
N ASP A 114 2.80 -11.21 20.78
CA ASP A 114 1.51 -11.84 21.11
C ASP A 114 0.49 -11.63 20.00
N LYS A 115 0.48 -10.42 19.43
CA LYS A 115 -0.33 -10.06 18.25
C LYS A 115 0.47 -9.14 17.33
N ILE A 116 0.45 -9.45 16.03
CA ILE A 116 1.04 -8.63 14.99
C ILE A 116 0.25 -8.77 13.69
N TYR A 117 0.06 -7.68 12.96
CA TYR A 117 -0.56 -7.71 11.64
C TYR A 117 0.52 -7.69 10.56
N LEU A 118 0.51 -8.70 9.68
CA LEU A 118 1.36 -8.71 8.49
C LEU A 118 0.64 -7.93 7.39
N VAL A 119 1.21 -6.81 6.98
CA VAL A 119 0.63 -5.92 5.98
C VAL A 119 1.41 -5.99 4.68
N SER A 120 0.70 -6.05 3.56
CA SER A 120 1.32 -6.19 2.24
C SER A 120 1.86 -4.88 1.70
N GLU A 121 1.21 -3.78 2.04
CA GLU A 121 1.52 -2.45 1.56
C GLU A 121 1.37 -1.43 2.69
N ILE A 122 2.35 -0.56 2.83
CA ILE A 122 2.34 0.53 3.79
C ILE A 122 2.81 1.81 3.11
N ILE A 123 2.15 2.91 3.36
CA ILE A 123 2.40 4.20 2.71
C ILE A 123 2.75 5.22 3.79
N ASP A 124 3.88 5.89 3.65
CA ASP A 124 4.23 7.04 4.49
C ASP A 124 3.32 8.22 4.15
N ALA A 125 2.63 8.78 5.15
CA ALA A 125 1.74 9.93 4.96
C ALA A 125 2.46 11.15 4.40
N SER A 126 3.77 11.30 4.64
CA SER A 126 4.58 12.37 4.06
C SER A 126 4.75 12.24 2.55
N ALA A 127 4.57 11.03 2.01
CA ALA A 127 4.52 10.77 0.57
C ALA A 127 3.11 10.98 -0.03
N HIS A 128 2.15 11.42 0.80
CA HIS A 128 0.76 11.61 0.39
C HIS A 128 0.65 12.58 -0.78
N PRO A 129 -0.02 12.21 -1.90
CA PRO A 129 -0.11 13.07 -3.07
C PRO A 129 -0.78 14.43 -2.84
N GLY A 130 -1.57 14.56 -1.78
CA GLY A 130 -2.26 15.78 -1.37
C GLY A 130 -1.63 16.54 -0.20
N SER A 131 -0.56 16.03 0.42
CA SER A 131 0.10 16.74 1.51
C SER A 131 0.82 17.97 1.00
N ASN A 132 0.53 19.14 1.59
CA ASN A 132 1.21 20.41 1.29
C ASN A 132 2.61 20.49 1.89
N ASP A 133 3.12 19.42 2.51
CA ASP A 133 4.41 19.42 3.14
C ASP A 133 5.52 19.32 2.10
N LYS A 134 6.17 20.49 1.92
CA LYS A 134 7.48 20.67 1.28
C LYS A 134 7.70 19.76 0.07
N ILE A 135 6.97 20.10 -1.00
CA ILE A 135 7.36 19.73 -2.34
C ILE A 135 8.84 20.07 -2.45
N GLN A 136 9.68 19.06 -2.55
CA GLN A 136 10.98 19.27 -3.13
C GLN A 136 10.67 19.59 -4.61
N GLU A 137 10.31 20.86 -4.81
CA GLU A 137 10.22 21.46 -6.13
C GLU A 137 11.63 21.33 -6.72
N SER A 138 11.86 20.25 -7.44
CA SER A 138 12.84 20.37 -8.52
C SER A 138 12.26 21.48 -9.40
N PRO A 139 12.96 22.60 -9.62
CA PRO A 139 12.48 23.64 -10.49
C PRO A 139 12.48 23.06 -11.91
N VAL A 140 11.40 22.37 -12.25
CA VAL A 140 11.16 21.99 -13.64
C VAL A 140 10.86 23.30 -14.34
N SER A 141 11.85 23.81 -15.06
CA SER A 141 11.66 24.98 -15.90
C SER A 141 10.43 24.75 -16.77
N MET A 142 9.37 25.51 -16.50
CA MET A 142 8.09 25.37 -17.18
C MET A 142 8.17 26.08 -18.52
N ASP A 143 8.76 25.41 -19.52
CA ASP A 143 8.61 25.87 -20.90
C ASP A 143 7.25 25.39 -21.42
N THR A 144 6.27 26.30 -21.43
CA THR A 144 4.92 26.03 -21.89
C THR A 144 4.84 25.70 -23.40
N ARG A 145 5.91 25.97 -24.16
CA ARG A 145 6.03 25.62 -25.58
C ARG A 145 6.18 24.12 -25.79
N GLU A 146 6.66 23.39 -24.78
CA GLU A 146 6.80 21.94 -24.84
C GLU A 146 5.51 21.19 -24.49
N ILE A 147 4.44 21.91 -24.09
CA ILE A 147 3.18 21.26 -23.72
C ILE A 147 2.49 20.74 -24.99
N LYS A 148 2.15 19.45 -24.97
CA LYS A 148 1.48 18.77 -26.08
C LYS A 148 0.16 19.48 -26.43
N ASN A 149 0.09 20.06 -27.63
CA ASN A 149 -1.12 20.71 -28.08
C ASN A 149 -2.04 19.69 -28.79
N VAL A 150 -3.11 19.30 -28.08
CA VAL A 150 -4.13 18.36 -28.57
C VAL A 150 -5.47 19.10 -28.69
N PRO A 151 -6.18 18.99 -29.81
CA PRO A 151 -7.47 19.64 -29.99
C PRO A 151 -8.47 19.27 -28.90
N GLY A 152 -9.15 20.28 -28.36
CA GLY A 152 -10.15 20.11 -27.30
C GLY A 152 -9.61 20.08 -25.89
N THR A 153 -8.30 20.22 -25.68
CA THR A 153 -7.74 20.40 -24.34
C THR A 153 -8.09 21.77 -23.78
N GLN A 154 -8.39 21.82 -22.49
CA GLN A 154 -8.70 23.02 -21.75
C GLN A 154 -7.49 23.45 -20.90
N LYS A 155 -7.28 24.74 -20.75
CA LYS A 155 -6.31 25.29 -19.80
C LYS A 155 -6.74 25.01 -18.37
N LEU A 156 -5.78 24.75 -17.47
CA LEU A 156 -6.09 24.51 -16.07
C LEU A 156 -6.84 25.69 -15.45
N SER A 157 -6.53 26.94 -15.83
CA SER A 157 -7.30 28.10 -15.38
C SER A 157 -8.79 28.03 -15.73
N ALA A 158 -9.12 27.50 -16.91
CA ALA A 158 -10.51 27.31 -17.33
C ALA A 158 -11.17 26.14 -16.57
N VAL A 159 -10.45 25.05 -16.35
CA VAL A 159 -10.94 23.90 -15.57
C VAL A 159 -11.23 24.31 -14.12
N PHE A 160 -10.29 24.98 -13.45
CA PHE A 160 -10.47 25.45 -12.08
C PHE A 160 -11.59 26.51 -11.98
N GLY A 161 -11.71 27.39 -12.97
CA GLY A 161 -12.75 28.42 -12.99
C GLY A 161 -14.17 27.87 -13.25
N ASN A 162 -14.29 26.69 -13.87
CA ASN A 162 -15.56 26.07 -14.19
C ASN A 162 -15.77 24.73 -13.48
N LYS A 163 -15.02 24.45 -12.43
CA LYS A 163 -14.97 23.14 -11.79
C LYS A 163 -16.34 22.59 -11.41
N GLU A 164 -17.24 23.42 -10.88
CA GLU A 164 -18.58 23.01 -10.49
C GLU A 164 -19.44 22.52 -11.69
N LYS A 165 -19.28 23.19 -12.85
CA LYS A 165 -19.99 22.80 -14.10
C LYS A 165 -19.40 21.56 -14.75
N LEU A 166 -18.12 21.27 -14.46
CA LEU A 166 -17.36 20.16 -15.01
C LEU A 166 -17.40 18.91 -14.12
N ASN A 167 -17.88 19.01 -12.89
CA ASN A 167 -17.96 17.88 -11.97
C ASN A 167 -18.74 16.70 -12.58
N GLY A 168 -18.15 15.52 -12.53
CA GLY A 168 -18.67 14.29 -13.12
C GLY A 168 -18.54 14.20 -14.65
N LYS A 169 -17.94 15.20 -15.32
CA LYS A 169 -17.80 15.20 -16.80
C LYS A 169 -16.39 14.82 -17.22
N LYS A 170 -16.29 14.24 -18.41
CA LYS A 170 -15.00 14.05 -19.08
C LYS A 170 -14.43 15.40 -19.51
N VAL A 171 -13.17 15.61 -19.18
CA VAL A 171 -12.39 16.80 -19.58
C VAL A 171 -11.08 16.36 -20.22
N LYS A 172 -10.58 17.19 -21.12
CA LYS A 172 -9.25 17.03 -21.71
C LYS A 172 -8.37 18.17 -21.24
N VAL A 173 -7.21 17.82 -20.71
CA VAL A 173 -6.22 18.78 -20.22
C VAL A 173 -4.84 18.43 -20.77
N ALA A 174 -3.98 19.43 -20.89
CA ALA A 174 -2.58 19.19 -21.23
C ALA A 174 -1.67 19.95 -20.28
N GLY A 175 -0.52 19.37 -20.00
CA GLY A 175 0.45 19.96 -19.07
C GLY A 175 1.75 19.17 -19.00
N LYS A 176 2.68 19.68 -18.22
CA LYS A 176 3.93 18.99 -17.86
C LYS A 176 3.76 18.31 -16.52
N VAL A 177 4.16 17.05 -16.43
CA VAL A 177 4.14 16.29 -15.16
C VAL A 177 5.23 16.83 -14.25
N VAL A 178 4.84 17.40 -13.13
CA VAL A 178 5.75 18.00 -12.14
C VAL A 178 6.00 17.12 -10.93
N LYS A 179 5.07 16.19 -10.65
CA LYS A 179 5.17 15.20 -9.57
C LYS A 179 4.48 13.92 -10.00
N ALA A 180 4.99 12.77 -9.56
CA ALA A 180 4.36 11.47 -9.76
C ALA A 180 4.61 10.57 -8.56
N ASN A 181 3.57 9.85 -8.12
CA ASN A 181 3.62 8.80 -7.12
C ASN A 181 2.98 7.55 -7.74
N TYR A 182 3.73 6.47 -7.82
CA TYR A 182 3.31 5.26 -8.52
C TYR A 182 2.82 4.19 -7.56
N GLY A 183 1.82 3.40 -8.00
CA GLY A 183 1.36 2.20 -7.30
C GLY A 183 0.49 2.47 -6.06
N ILE A 184 0.18 3.71 -5.72
CA ILE A 184 -0.62 4.04 -4.54
C ILE A 184 -2.08 3.69 -4.81
N MET A 185 -2.65 2.78 -4.01
CA MET A 185 -4.03 2.26 -4.17
C MET A 185 -4.26 1.64 -5.57
N ASN A 186 -3.23 0.97 -6.11
CA ASN A 186 -3.20 0.41 -7.47
C ASN A 186 -3.37 1.45 -8.60
N LEU A 187 -3.10 2.71 -8.31
CA LEU A 187 -3.13 3.82 -9.25
C LEU A 187 -1.81 4.57 -9.22
N ASN A 188 -1.51 5.22 -10.33
CA ASN A 188 -0.46 6.22 -10.43
C ASN A 188 -1.09 7.60 -10.26
N TRP A 189 -0.47 8.43 -9.45
CA TRP A 189 -0.92 9.76 -9.12
C TRP A 189 0.06 10.76 -9.70
N ILE A 190 -0.36 11.50 -10.70
CA ILE A 190 0.48 12.51 -11.32
C ILE A 190 -0.09 13.91 -11.08
N HIS A 191 0.79 14.88 -11.00
CA HIS A 191 0.47 16.30 -10.89
C HIS A 191 0.94 16.98 -12.17
N ILE A 192 0.03 17.69 -12.81
CA ILE A 192 0.35 18.45 -14.02
C ILE A 192 0.18 19.94 -13.82
N GLN A 193 1.03 20.71 -14.49
CA GLN A 193 0.95 22.16 -14.58
C GLN A 193 1.01 22.58 -16.07
N ASP A 194 0.33 23.65 -16.42
CA ASP A 194 0.28 24.16 -17.81
C ASP A 194 0.69 25.64 -17.95
N GLY A 195 1.32 26.18 -16.87
CA GLY A 195 1.68 27.60 -16.78
C GLY A 195 0.55 28.50 -16.28
N SER A 196 -0.68 27.97 -16.11
CA SER A 196 -1.77 28.70 -15.46
C SER A 196 -1.47 28.99 -14.00
N VAL A 197 -1.86 30.16 -13.50
CA VAL A 197 -1.64 30.59 -12.12
C VAL A 197 -2.93 31.08 -11.47
N LYS A 198 -2.99 31.00 -10.13
CA LYS A 198 -4.00 31.69 -9.32
C LYS A 198 -3.25 32.60 -8.32
N GLY A 199 -3.34 33.91 -8.56
CA GLY A 199 -2.41 34.84 -7.91
C GLY A 199 -0.97 34.54 -8.35
N ASN A 200 -0.07 34.35 -7.38
CA ASN A 200 1.34 34.01 -7.62
C ASN A 200 1.64 32.52 -7.53
N LYS A 201 0.62 31.63 -7.41
CA LYS A 201 0.82 30.19 -7.28
C LYS A 201 0.45 29.48 -8.59
N PRO A 202 1.32 28.60 -9.13
CA PRO A 202 0.97 27.76 -10.24
C PRO A 202 -0.27 26.91 -9.92
N LEU A 203 -1.16 26.73 -10.89
CA LEU A 203 -2.23 25.77 -10.79
C LEU A 203 -1.66 24.37 -11.00
N ASP A 204 -1.94 23.51 -10.06
CA ASP A 204 -1.52 22.12 -10.03
C ASP A 204 -2.75 21.23 -10.04
N LEU A 205 -2.83 20.27 -10.97
CA LEU A 205 -3.96 19.38 -11.11
C LEU A 205 -3.53 17.93 -10.92
N THR A 206 -4.09 17.30 -9.90
CA THR A 206 -3.89 15.87 -9.64
C THR A 206 -4.71 15.02 -10.60
N ILE A 207 -4.11 13.98 -11.15
CA ILE A 207 -4.74 13.00 -12.03
C ILE A 207 -4.40 11.59 -11.56
N THR A 208 -5.41 10.74 -11.40
CA THR A 208 -5.18 9.29 -11.19
C THR A 208 -5.23 8.57 -12.53
N THR A 209 -4.29 7.65 -12.75
CA THR A 209 -4.16 6.87 -13.98
C THR A 209 -3.56 5.50 -13.69
N THR A 210 -3.73 4.54 -14.59
CA THR A 210 -3.00 3.27 -14.59
C THR A 210 -1.72 3.32 -15.45
N GLU A 211 -1.52 4.40 -16.20
CA GLU A 211 -0.36 4.57 -17.07
C GLU A 211 0.87 5.04 -16.26
N ASN A 212 2.04 4.55 -16.64
CA ASN A 212 3.30 4.98 -16.03
C ASN A 212 3.86 6.18 -16.77
N ILE A 213 3.53 7.38 -16.31
CA ILE A 213 3.91 8.65 -16.94
C ILE A 213 5.02 9.31 -16.11
N PRO A 214 6.23 9.50 -16.67
CA PRO A 214 7.35 10.01 -15.88
C PRO A 214 7.27 11.52 -15.62
N ILE A 215 7.91 11.96 -14.53
CA ILE A 215 8.11 13.39 -14.23
C ILE A 215 8.85 14.06 -15.38
N GLY A 216 8.44 15.27 -15.75
CA GLY A 216 8.98 16.04 -16.87
C GLY A 216 8.29 15.76 -18.20
N ALA A 217 7.48 14.70 -18.32
CA ALA A 217 6.74 14.42 -19.54
C ALA A 217 5.71 15.51 -19.85
N SER A 218 5.60 15.89 -21.13
CA SER A 218 4.51 16.69 -21.64
C SER A 218 3.38 15.78 -22.10
N VAL A 219 2.20 15.92 -21.48
CA VAL A 219 1.07 15.03 -21.70
C VAL A 219 -0.21 15.78 -22.02
N ALA A 220 -1.08 15.15 -22.81
CA ALA A 220 -2.48 15.50 -22.91
C ALA A 220 -3.29 14.32 -22.40
N ILE A 221 -4.23 14.55 -21.50
CA ILE A 221 -4.97 13.51 -20.79
C ILE A 221 -6.47 13.80 -20.83
N GLU A 222 -7.26 12.77 -21.11
CA GLU A 222 -8.70 12.76 -20.90
C GLU A 222 -9.05 11.95 -19.67
N GLY A 223 -9.91 12.48 -18.79
CA GLY A 223 -10.43 11.77 -17.63
C GLY A 223 -11.66 12.45 -17.06
N THR A 224 -12.22 11.91 -15.98
CA THR A 224 -13.42 12.45 -15.34
C THR A 224 -13.02 13.40 -14.21
N LEU A 225 -13.47 14.66 -14.30
CA LEU A 225 -13.26 15.62 -13.22
C LEU A 225 -14.19 15.34 -12.06
N ILE A 226 -13.61 15.23 -10.87
CA ILE A 226 -14.34 14.97 -9.63
C ILE A 226 -13.99 16.03 -8.59
N LEU A 227 -15.02 16.48 -7.86
CA LEU A 227 -14.88 17.38 -6.73
C LEU A 227 -15.06 16.62 -5.41
N ASN A 228 -14.39 17.11 -4.37
CA ASN A 228 -14.53 16.66 -2.99
C ASN A 228 -14.39 15.14 -2.84
N LYS A 229 -13.47 14.55 -3.59
CA LYS A 229 -13.22 13.11 -3.54
C LYS A 229 -12.49 12.74 -2.26
N ASP A 230 -13.05 11.80 -1.52
CA ASP A 230 -12.41 11.15 -0.39
C ASP A 230 -12.12 9.68 -0.75
N PHE A 231 -10.84 9.33 -0.82
CA PHE A 231 -10.38 7.95 -1.05
C PHE A 231 -10.21 7.18 0.27
N GLY A 232 -10.48 7.81 1.42
CA GLY A 232 -10.15 7.30 2.75
C GLY A 232 -8.69 7.58 3.13
N ALA A 233 -8.33 7.22 4.37
CA ALA A 233 -6.96 7.36 4.90
C ALA A 233 -6.35 8.77 4.71
N GLY A 234 -7.16 9.82 4.79
CA GLY A 234 -6.70 11.21 4.62
C GLY A 234 -6.49 11.67 3.17
N TYR A 235 -6.68 10.79 2.17
CA TYR A 235 -6.58 11.14 0.74
C TYR A 235 -7.84 11.89 0.29
N LYS A 236 -7.89 13.20 0.59
CA LYS A 236 -9.00 14.09 0.21
C LYS A 236 -8.55 15.11 -0.81
N TYR A 237 -9.31 15.26 -1.86
CA TYR A 237 -9.03 16.18 -2.95
C TYR A 237 -10.25 17.05 -3.22
N ASP A 238 -10.05 18.37 -3.17
CA ASP A 238 -11.10 19.32 -3.58
C ASP A 238 -11.42 19.21 -5.06
N LEU A 239 -10.41 18.86 -5.88
CA LEU A 239 -10.51 18.69 -7.31
C LEU A 239 -9.43 17.73 -7.79
N LEU A 240 -9.83 16.74 -8.60
CA LEU A 240 -8.89 15.90 -9.33
C LEU A 240 -9.54 15.37 -10.62
N ILE A 241 -8.73 14.76 -11.48
CA ILE A 241 -9.22 13.97 -12.61
C ILE A 241 -9.00 12.48 -12.28
N GLU A 242 -10.07 11.69 -12.36
CA GLU A 242 -10.00 10.24 -12.23
C GLU A 242 -9.93 9.54 -13.58
N ASN A 243 -9.28 8.37 -13.60
CA ASN A 243 -9.17 7.48 -14.75
C ASN A 243 -8.58 8.16 -15.99
N GLY A 244 -7.53 8.98 -15.76
CA GLY A 244 -6.82 9.67 -16.80
C GLY A 244 -6.22 8.71 -17.82
N LYS A 245 -6.39 9.04 -19.12
CA LYS A 245 -5.76 8.32 -20.25
C LYS A 245 -5.08 9.33 -21.16
N SER A 246 -3.86 9.01 -21.57
CA SER A 246 -3.10 9.80 -22.54
C SER A 246 -3.80 9.83 -23.91
N LEU A 247 -3.69 10.98 -24.59
CA LEU A 247 -4.27 11.25 -25.93
C LEU A 247 -3.19 11.22 -27.01
#